data_3661f03c091609029260db49575611ac
#
_entry.id   3661f03c091609029260db49575611ac
#
_cell.length_a   1.000
_cell.length_b   1.000
_cell.length_c   1.000
_cell.angle_alpha   90.00
_cell.angle_beta   90.00
_cell.angle_gamma   90.00
#
_symmetry.space_group_name_H-M   'P 1'
#
loop_
_entity.id
_entity.type
_entity.pdbx_description
1 polymer ?
#
loop_
_entity_poly.entity_id
_entity_poly.type
_entity_poly.pdbx_seq_one_letter_code
_entity_poly.pdbx_strand_id
1 'polypeptide(L)'
;MNIEIIYRARVRSRDNLVKSMKNMASLLDLRVGFWEQGMRIVLCPGGYMDFGWQKEKGLLGQWRLTGGCDTTPLGAGFHKAVVEMLDLLGKKDLRELEVRDDTGYWEDRDFERLQKEHFYPWLTREVDDILNQLEDNACLQRYWMEDQYQPQEIPGTLITPMGRFSKKWLQERQGDRLEEIAHRFFLWEQPGDNALCFRNCALKRMWEDCYYATSARSKEDAQTNRYIINALEEASELDPSLPLPLEDYRLLCRLDGREPFIPDTAPQMVEEFAIGYRKEEVMQPFDALRVPLPGIYRYEWSPVGQGGGSGTWWDEDSDSPVWRFSGCRNPHGAAEWNNDLDGMQDVEEREFSGARAHWGWSEVKRRRKKDQDDPLWQVVCEVAAEDTLYLVSVLYSRPEERQDIYDRLRRMELGKRLVEG
;
A
#
# COMPACT_ATOMS: atom_id res chain seq x y z
N MET A 1 -19.27 -2.26 11.77
CA MET A 1 -19.49 -3.73 11.60
C MET A 1 -18.94 -4.04 10.23
N ASN A 2 -18.02 -4.99 10.13
CA ASN A 2 -17.45 -5.39 8.82
C ASN A 2 -18.45 -6.27 8.08
N ILE A 3 -18.38 -6.24 6.75
CA ILE A 3 -19.15 -7.08 5.84
C ILE A 3 -18.21 -8.21 5.40
N GLU A 4 -18.47 -9.42 5.93
CA GLU A 4 -17.55 -10.54 5.76
C GLU A 4 -18.27 -11.75 5.13
N ILE A 5 -17.52 -12.52 4.38
CA ILE A 5 -17.94 -13.86 3.93
C ILE A 5 -16.99 -14.87 4.57
N ILE A 6 -17.56 -15.82 5.31
CA ILE A 6 -16.84 -16.93 5.90
C ILE A 6 -17.28 -18.22 5.20
N TYR A 7 -16.32 -19.08 4.87
CA TYR A 7 -16.60 -20.32 4.13
C TYR A 7 -15.85 -21.51 4.69
N ARG A 8 -16.47 -22.67 4.55
CA ARG A 8 -15.91 -23.97 4.92
C ARG A 8 -16.23 -24.99 3.84
N ALA A 9 -15.31 -25.90 3.60
CA ALA A 9 -15.53 -26.97 2.61
C ALA A 9 -14.64 -28.17 2.92
N ARG A 10 -14.91 -29.28 2.21
CA ARG A 10 -14.02 -30.45 2.16
C ARG A 10 -13.43 -30.64 0.77
N VAL A 11 -12.22 -31.17 0.69
CA VAL A 11 -11.60 -31.62 -0.55
C VAL A 11 -11.04 -33.01 -0.40
N ARG A 12 -11.12 -33.77 -1.47
CA ARG A 12 -10.59 -35.18 -1.49
C ARG A 12 -9.07 -35.20 -1.52
N SER A 13 -8.46 -34.27 -2.25
CA SER A 13 -7.02 -34.24 -2.46
C SER A 13 -6.57 -32.77 -2.58
N ARG A 14 -5.61 -32.39 -1.70
CA ARG A 14 -4.94 -31.08 -1.76
C ARG A 14 -4.24 -30.88 -3.10
N ASP A 15 -3.52 -31.89 -3.59
CA ASP A 15 -2.73 -31.76 -4.81
C ASP A 15 -3.62 -31.53 -6.05
N ASN A 16 -4.78 -32.20 -6.10
CA ASN A 16 -5.76 -31.98 -7.16
C ASN A 16 -6.35 -30.58 -7.10
N LEU A 17 -6.68 -30.07 -5.89
CA LEU A 17 -7.13 -28.69 -5.71
C LEU A 17 -6.07 -27.70 -6.18
N VAL A 18 -4.82 -27.84 -5.75
CA VAL A 18 -3.72 -26.96 -6.17
C VAL A 18 -3.56 -26.96 -7.70
N LYS A 19 -3.63 -28.13 -8.35
CA LYS A 19 -3.57 -28.23 -9.81
C LYS A 19 -4.75 -27.54 -10.48
N SER A 20 -5.97 -27.75 -9.96
CA SER A 20 -7.19 -27.10 -10.47
C SER A 20 -7.11 -25.58 -10.34
N MET A 21 -6.64 -25.09 -9.18
CA MET A 21 -6.47 -23.67 -8.93
C MET A 21 -5.45 -23.02 -9.87
N LYS A 22 -4.30 -23.66 -10.10
CA LYS A 22 -3.31 -23.18 -11.07
C LYS A 22 -3.87 -23.09 -12.49
N ASN A 23 -4.65 -24.08 -12.89
CA ASN A 23 -5.29 -24.07 -14.21
C ASN A 23 -6.36 -22.96 -14.31
N MET A 24 -7.17 -22.80 -13.28
CA MET A 24 -8.19 -21.75 -13.21
C MET A 24 -7.55 -20.34 -13.22
N ALA A 25 -6.50 -20.16 -12.44
CA ALA A 25 -5.75 -18.91 -12.40
C ALA A 25 -5.20 -18.52 -13.79
N SER A 26 -4.68 -19.50 -14.53
CA SER A 26 -4.20 -19.28 -15.90
C SER A 26 -5.33 -18.97 -16.89
N LEU A 27 -6.53 -19.53 -16.70
CA LEU A 27 -7.67 -19.30 -17.59
C LEU A 27 -8.37 -17.97 -17.34
N LEU A 28 -8.38 -17.52 -16.09
CA LEU A 28 -9.06 -16.29 -15.65
C LEU A 28 -8.08 -15.13 -15.39
N ASP A 29 -6.81 -15.30 -15.73
CA ASP A 29 -5.73 -14.34 -15.47
C ASP A 29 -5.63 -13.90 -13.99
N LEU A 30 -5.90 -14.83 -13.08
CA LEU A 30 -5.85 -14.59 -11.64
C LEU A 30 -4.49 -14.96 -11.05
N ARG A 31 -4.11 -14.30 -9.96
CA ARG A 31 -2.95 -14.70 -9.15
C ARG A 31 -3.40 -15.63 -8.02
N VAL A 32 -2.68 -16.75 -7.87
CA VAL A 32 -2.91 -17.68 -6.77
C VAL A 32 -1.59 -17.98 -6.07
N GLY A 33 -1.54 -17.70 -4.77
CA GLY A 33 -0.43 -18.03 -3.89
C GLY A 33 -0.69 -19.33 -3.12
N PHE A 34 0.36 -20.10 -2.83
CA PHE A 34 0.27 -21.32 -2.03
C PHE A 34 1.35 -21.31 -0.95
N TRP A 35 0.98 -21.78 0.25
CA TRP A 35 1.91 -22.04 1.35
C TRP A 35 1.58 -23.38 2.02
N GLU A 36 2.35 -23.78 3.00
CA GLU A 36 2.20 -25.09 3.61
C GLU A 36 0.79 -25.37 4.14
N GLN A 37 0.16 -24.38 4.75
CA GLN A 37 -1.13 -24.51 5.44
C GLN A 37 -2.28 -23.82 4.72
N GLY A 38 -2.10 -23.32 3.49
CA GLY A 38 -3.15 -22.56 2.83
C GLY A 38 -2.88 -22.17 1.38
N MET A 39 -3.83 -21.43 0.85
CA MET A 39 -3.73 -20.74 -0.45
C MET A 39 -4.46 -19.40 -0.40
N ARG A 40 -4.08 -18.51 -1.28
CA ARG A 40 -4.73 -17.20 -1.53
C ARG A 40 -5.09 -17.08 -2.99
N ILE A 41 -6.31 -16.66 -3.28
CA ILE A 41 -6.78 -16.26 -4.61
C ILE A 41 -6.89 -14.74 -4.59
N VAL A 42 -6.18 -14.05 -5.48
CA VAL A 42 -6.23 -12.60 -5.63
C VAL A 42 -7.18 -12.27 -6.77
N LEU A 43 -8.28 -11.60 -6.49
CA LEU A 43 -9.30 -11.19 -7.46
C LEU A 43 -9.05 -9.78 -8.01
N CYS A 44 -8.52 -8.88 -7.15
CA CYS A 44 -8.14 -7.53 -7.54
C CYS A 44 -7.05 -7.00 -6.59
N PRO A 45 -6.42 -5.84 -6.84
CA PRO A 45 -5.46 -5.24 -5.92
C PRO A 45 -6.08 -5.05 -4.52
N GLY A 46 -5.46 -5.67 -3.49
CA GLY A 46 -5.97 -5.69 -2.12
C GLY A 46 -7.19 -6.58 -1.87
N GLY A 47 -7.77 -7.18 -2.91
CA GLY A 47 -8.91 -8.08 -2.80
C GLY A 47 -8.54 -9.54 -2.98
N TYR A 48 -8.62 -10.32 -1.91
CA TYR A 48 -8.22 -11.72 -1.94
C TYR A 48 -9.09 -12.61 -1.05
N MET A 49 -9.10 -13.89 -1.39
CA MET A 49 -9.74 -14.96 -0.63
C MET A 49 -8.66 -15.86 -0.06
N ASP A 50 -8.63 -16.00 1.26
CA ASP A 50 -7.71 -16.90 1.94
C ASP A 50 -8.38 -18.23 2.28
N PHE A 51 -7.65 -19.32 2.08
CA PHE A 51 -8.06 -20.66 2.45
C PHE A 51 -6.97 -21.34 3.28
N GLY A 52 -7.29 -21.64 4.52
CA GLY A 52 -6.50 -22.55 5.34
C GLY A 52 -6.96 -24.00 5.11
N TRP A 53 -6.04 -24.95 5.06
CA TRP A 53 -6.37 -26.38 5.00
C TRP A 53 -5.77 -27.17 6.15
N GLN A 54 -6.56 -28.11 6.63
CA GLN A 54 -6.18 -29.01 7.69
C GLN A 54 -6.59 -30.44 7.34
N LYS A 55 -5.67 -31.40 7.54
CA LYS A 55 -5.97 -32.81 7.32
C LYS A 55 -6.91 -33.32 8.42
N GLU A 56 -8.04 -33.93 8.04
CA GLU A 56 -8.97 -34.49 9.01
C GLU A 56 -8.45 -35.83 9.60
N LYS A 57 -8.52 -35.95 10.93
CA LYS A 57 -8.13 -37.18 11.62
C LYS A 57 -9.23 -38.24 11.44
N GLY A 58 -8.89 -39.44 10.98
CA GLY A 58 -9.79 -40.59 10.94
C GLY A 58 -10.62 -40.78 9.66
N LEU A 59 -10.62 -39.87 8.72
CA LEU A 59 -11.21 -40.02 7.40
C LEU A 59 -10.12 -40.14 6.35
N LEU A 60 -10.15 -41.22 5.56
CA LEU A 60 -9.17 -41.56 4.54
C LEU A 60 -8.82 -40.31 3.66
N GLY A 61 -7.78 -39.57 4.06
CA GLY A 61 -7.16 -38.57 3.22
C GLY A 61 -7.96 -37.31 2.90
N GLN A 62 -9.05 -37.03 3.63
CA GLN A 62 -9.83 -35.81 3.41
C GLN A 62 -9.17 -34.57 4.07
N TRP A 63 -9.36 -33.43 3.43
CA TRP A 63 -8.89 -32.14 3.93
C TRP A 63 -10.08 -31.21 4.15
N ARG A 64 -10.07 -30.51 5.28
CA ARG A 64 -10.99 -29.42 5.55
C ARG A 64 -10.36 -28.11 5.11
N LEU A 65 -11.11 -27.30 4.37
CA LEU A 65 -10.80 -25.92 4.06
C LEU A 65 -11.64 -25.00 4.93
N THR A 66 -11.03 -23.92 5.39
CA THR A 66 -11.73 -22.83 6.07
C THR A 66 -11.13 -21.53 5.59
N GLY A 67 -11.95 -20.51 5.45
CA GLY A 67 -11.48 -19.21 5.06
C GLY A 67 -12.50 -18.11 5.33
N GLY A 68 -12.10 -16.90 5.04
CA GLY A 68 -12.92 -15.71 5.14
C GLY A 68 -12.38 -14.61 4.26
N CYS A 69 -13.22 -13.63 3.99
CA CYS A 69 -12.88 -12.47 3.22
C CYS A 69 -13.64 -11.25 3.76
N ASP A 70 -12.95 -10.23 4.23
CA ASP A 70 -13.55 -8.91 4.50
C ASP A 70 -13.75 -8.20 3.16
N THR A 71 -14.98 -7.96 2.80
CA THR A 71 -15.36 -7.32 1.54
C THR A 71 -15.66 -5.84 1.71
N THR A 72 -15.74 -5.37 2.96
CA THR A 72 -16.14 -4.02 3.33
C THR A 72 -15.38 -2.93 2.56
N PRO A 73 -14.04 -2.91 2.57
CA PRO A 73 -13.32 -1.79 1.97
C PRO A 73 -13.29 -1.84 0.44
N LEU A 74 -13.65 -2.97 -0.14
CA LEU A 74 -13.55 -3.18 -1.59
C LEU A 74 -14.86 -2.94 -2.32
N GLY A 75 -16.01 -3.08 -1.63
CA GLY A 75 -17.31 -2.77 -2.19
C GLY A 75 -18.15 -3.98 -2.60
N ALA A 76 -19.40 -3.70 -2.96
CA ALA A 76 -20.42 -4.72 -3.28
C ALA A 76 -20.06 -5.57 -4.51
N GLY A 77 -19.43 -4.99 -5.52
CA GLY A 77 -18.96 -5.72 -6.70
C GLY A 77 -17.92 -6.78 -6.35
N PHE A 78 -16.99 -6.45 -5.45
CA PHE A 78 -16.02 -7.42 -4.95
C PHE A 78 -16.71 -8.52 -4.13
N HIS A 79 -17.67 -8.17 -3.27
CA HIS A 79 -18.45 -9.16 -2.51
C HIS A 79 -19.14 -10.17 -3.46
N LYS A 80 -19.77 -9.67 -4.52
CA LYS A 80 -20.35 -10.50 -5.58
C LYS A 80 -19.30 -11.39 -6.24
N ALA A 81 -18.14 -10.87 -6.58
CA ALA A 81 -17.07 -11.64 -7.23
C ALA A 81 -16.55 -12.77 -6.32
N VAL A 82 -16.44 -12.55 -5.00
CA VAL A 82 -16.12 -13.59 -4.01
C VAL A 82 -17.16 -14.69 -4.02
N VAL A 83 -18.45 -14.32 -4.02
CA VAL A 83 -19.57 -15.28 -4.05
C VAL A 83 -19.55 -16.11 -5.35
N GLU A 84 -19.33 -15.47 -6.50
CA GLU A 84 -19.22 -16.16 -7.79
C GLU A 84 -18.01 -17.11 -7.85
N MET A 85 -16.89 -16.71 -7.25
CA MET A 85 -15.73 -17.58 -7.12
C MET A 85 -16.02 -18.80 -6.24
N LEU A 86 -16.73 -18.64 -5.12
CA LEU A 86 -17.16 -19.75 -4.27
C LEU A 86 -18.12 -20.69 -5.02
N ASP A 87 -19.05 -20.16 -5.81
CA ASP A 87 -19.92 -20.95 -6.68
C ASP A 87 -19.14 -21.82 -7.68
N LEU A 88 -18.15 -21.19 -8.33
CA LEU A 88 -17.30 -21.89 -9.29
C LEU A 88 -16.50 -23.02 -8.63
N LEU A 89 -15.91 -22.74 -7.48
CA LEU A 89 -15.16 -23.71 -6.68
C LEU A 89 -16.08 -24.82 -6.15
N GLY A 90 -17.25 -24.48 -5.68
CA GLY A 90 -18.26 -25.42 -5.16
C GLY A 90 -18.71 -26.42 -6.21
N LYS A 91 -18.88 -25.98 -7.45
CA LYS A 91 -19.26 -26.86 -8.56
C LYS A 91 -18.18 -27.85 -8.98
N LYS A 92 -16.91 -27.50 -8.80
CA LYS A 92 -15.80 -28.25 -9.39
C LYS A 92 -14.94 -28.97 -8.37
N ASP A 93 -14.48 -28.27 -7.35
CA ASP A 93 -13.37 -28.70 -6.51
C ASP A 93 -13.76 -28.92 -5.04
N LEU A 94 -14.72 -28.17 -4.54
CA LEU A 94 -15.13 -28.21 -3.14
C LEU A 94 -16.34 -29.14 -2.94
N ARG A 95 -16.41 -29.73 -1.76
CA ARG A 95 -17.53 -30.55 -1.31
C ARG A 95 -18.04 -30.00 0.01
N GLU A 96 -19.34 -30.19 0.24
CA GLU A 96 -19.97 -29.75 1.47
C GLU A 96 -19.59 -28.28 1.75
N LEU A 97 -19.69 -27.42 0.70
CA LEU A 97 -19.42 -26.01 0.83
C LEU A 97 -20.50 -25.36 1.67
N GLU A 98 -20.10 -24.81 2.80
CA GLU A 98 -20.93 -24.00 3.69
C GLU A 98 -20.41 -22.56 3.59
N VAL A 99 -21.31 -21.63 3.31
CA VAL A 99 -21.00 -20.19 3.25
C VAL A 99 -21.87 -19.47 4.26
N ARG A 100 -21.25 -18.64 5.07
CA ARG A 100 -21.93 -17.69 5.94
C ARG A 100 -21.66 -16.29 5.40
N ASP A 101 -22.71 -15.65 4.98
CA ASP A 101 -22.73 -14.29 4.48
C ASP A 101 -23.77 -13.50 5.30
N ASP A 102 -23.30 -12.56 6.10
CA ASP A 102 -24.18 -11.79 7.01
C ASP A 102 -25.10 -10.80 6.24
N THR A 103 -24.88 -10.62 4.92
CA THR A 103 -25.75 -9.81 4.05
C THR A 103 -26.94 -10.59 3.46
N GLY A 104 -26.83 -11.93 3.43
CA GLY A 104 -27.78 -12.79 2.77
C GLY A 104 -27.66 -12.84 1.24
N TYR A 105 -26.66 -12.17 0.68
CA TYR A 105 -26.45 -12.16 -0.77
C TYR A 105 -26.08 -13.56 -1.33
N TRP A 106 -25.43 -14.40 -0.52
CA TRP A 106 -25.18 -15.80 -0.90
C TRP A 106 -26.46 -16.55 -1.26
N GLU A 107 -27.58 -16.29 -0.56
CA GLU A 107 -28.86 -16.97 -0.75
C GLU A 107 -29.70 -16.35 -1.86
N ASP A 108 -29.88 -15.03 -1.86
CA ASP A 108 -30.86 -14.35 -2.71
C ASP A 108 -30.30 -13.77 -4.00
N ARG A 109 -29.00 -13.47 -4.04
CA ARG A 109 -28.31 -12.86 -5.20
C ARG A 109 -28.86 -11.48 -5.57
N ASP A 110 -29.50 -10.79 -4.65
CA ASP A 110 -30.03 -9.45 -4.87
C ASP A 110 -28.91 -8.41 -4.68
N PHE A 111 -28.32 -7.99 -5.79
CA PHE A 111 -27.19 -7.04 -5.79
C PHE A 111 -27.65 -5.63 -5.34
N GLU A 112 -28.84 -5.19 -5.73
CA GLU A 112 -29.34 -3.88 -5.34
C GLU A 112 -29.57 -3.82 -3.82
N ARG A 113 -30.11 -4.88 -3.23
CA ARG A 113 -30.24 -5.02 -1.77
C ARG A 113 -28.88 -5.02 -1.09
N LEU A 114 -27.92 -5.77 -1.61
CA LEU A 114 -26.55 -5.80 -1.08
C LEU A 114 -25.95 -4.39 -0.99
N GLN A 115 -26.03 -3.59 -2.04
CA GLN A 115 -25.56 -2.21 -2.05
C GLN A 115 -26.31 -1.33 -1.05
N LYS A 116 -27.66 -1.28 -1.18
CA LYS A 116 -28.49 -0.30 -0.47
C LYS A 116 -28.69 -0.59 1.01
N GLU A 117 -28.74 -1.86 1.41
CA GLU A 117 -28.99 -2.23 2.80
C GLU A 117 -27.73 -2.53 3.61
N HIS A 118 -26.57 -2.80 2.93
CA HIS A 118 -25.33 -3.18 3.61
C HIS A 118 -24.17 -2.21 3.33
N PHE A 119 -23.77 -2.02 2.08
CA PHE A 119 -22.59 -1.21 1.76
C PHE A 119 -22.84 0.30 1.90
N TYR A 120 -23.95 0.83 1.42
CA TYR A 120 -24.25 2.26 1.55
C TYR A 120 -24.48 2.70 3.00
N PRO A 121 -25.20 1.96 3.85
CA PRO A 121 -25.29 2.29 5.28
C PRO A 121 -23.96 2.21 6.01
N TRP A 122 -23.07 1.31 5.59
CA TRP A 122 -21.69 1.29 6.09
C TRP A 122 -20.93 2.54 5.65
N LEU A 123 -20.97 2.88 4.37
CA LEU A 123 -20.30 4.07 3.81
C LEU A 123 -20.80 5.36 4.45
N THR A 124 -22.10 5.49 4.68
CA THR A 124 -22.69 6.65 5.37
C THR A 124 -22.05 6.84 6.74
N ARG A 125 -21.98 5.78 7.54
CA ARG A 125 -21.33 5.85 8.87
C ARG A 125 -19.85 6.20 8.79
N GLU A 126 -19.12 5.62 7.83
CA GLU A 126 -17.71 5.92 7.64
C GLU A 126 -17.49 7.38 7.25
N VAL A 127 -18.34 7.93 6.37
CA VAL A 127 -18.28 9.35 5.97
C VAL A 127 -18.64 10.26 7.15
N ASP A 128 -19.63 9.91 7.96
CA ASP A 128 -19.98 10.66 9.19
C ASP A 128 -18.81 10.66 10.18
N ASP A 129 -18.17 9.52 10.39
CA ASP A 129 -17.00 9.40 11.27
C ASP A 129 -15.80 10.22 10.74
N ILE A 130 -15.57 10.21 9.44
CA ILE A 130 -14.54 11.05 8.80
C ILE A 130 -14.86 12.53 9.00
N LEU A 131 -16.07 12.96 8.73
CA LEU A 131 -16.47 14.37 8.86
C LEU A 131 -16.39 14.88 10.31
N ASN A 132 -16.63 14.00 11.29
CA ASN A 132 -16.45 14.32 12.71
C ASN A 132 -14.99 14.46 13.13
N GLN A 133 -14.08 13.73 12.47
CA GLN A 133 -12.65 13.73 12.77
C GLN A 133 -11.86 14.74 11.93
N LEU A 134 -12.35 15.11 10.74
CA LEU A 134 -11.66 15.99 9.82
C LEU A 134 -11.82 17.45 10.25
N GLU A 135 -10.80 17.97 10.91
CA GLU A 135 -10.67 19.38 11.25
C GLU A 135 -9.99 20.15 10.12
N ASP A 136 -10.17 21.49 10.08
CA ASP A 136 -9.63 22.33 9.01
C ASP A 136 -8.08 22.35 8.99
N ASN A 137 -7.45 22.03 10.13
CA ASN A 137 -6.00 21.96 10.31
C ASN A 137 -5.46 20.52 10.33
N ALA A 138 -6.32 19.51 10.18
CA ALA A 138 -5.94 18.11 10.21
C ALA A 138 -6.05 17.47 8.82
N CYS A 139 -5.21 16.47 8.58
CA CYS A 139 -5.31 15.59 7.43
C CYS A 139 -5.69 14.19 7.92
N LEU A 140 -6.70 13.60 7.32
CA LEU A 140 -7.05 12.20 7.57
C LEU A 140 -6.60 11.35 6.40
N GLN A 141 -6.18 10.14 6.72
CA GLN A 141 -5.81 9.14 5.74
C GLN A 141 -6.68 7.92 5.93
N ARG A 142 -7.25 7.40 4.84
CA ARG A 142 -7.98 6.14 4.82
C ARG A 142 -7.38 5.27 3.73
N TYR A 143 -6.79 4.17 4.15
CA TYR A 143 -6.24 3.17 3.27
C TYR A 143 -7.10 1.93 3.37
N TRP A 144 -7.41 1.36 2.25
CA TRP A 144 -7.90 0.00 2.21
C TRP A 144 -6.73 -0.99 2.22
N MET A 145 -5.58 -0.60 2.90
CA MET A 145 -4.30 -1.25 2.69
C MET A 145 -3.35 -1.25 3.86
N GLU A 146 -2.47 -2.24 3.81
CA GLU A 146 -1.33 -2.47 4.68
C GLU A 146 -0.23 -1.40 4.57
N ASP A 147 -0.24 -0.54 3.55
CA ASP A 147 0.81 0.42 3.31
C ASP A 147 0.76 1.58 4.29
N GLN A 148 1.86 1.74 5.00
CA GLN A 148 2.02 2.69 6.10
C GLN A 148 2.60 4.04 5.64
N TYR A 149 2.58 4.32 4.34
CA TYR A 149 3.12 5.56 3.80
C TYR A 149 2.26 6.76 4.13
N GLN A 150 2.95 7.83 4.49
CA GLN A 150 2.31 9.11 4.70
C GLN A 150 2.63 10.02 3.50
N PRO A 151 1.70 10.23 2.58
CA PRO A 151 1.83 11.27 1.58
C PRO A 151 1.87 12.62 2.28
N GLN A 152 2.33 13.64 1.58
CA GLN A 152 2.33 14.99 2.11
C GLN A 152 0.95 15.36 2.67
N GLU A 153 0.89 15.70 3.95
CA GLU A 153 -0.35 16.11 4.61
C GLU A 153 -0.82 17.45 4.06
N ILE A 154 -2.10 17.53 3.70
CA ILE A 154 -2.75 18.79 3.35
C ILE A 154 -3.90 18.99 4.32
N PRO A 155 -3.85 20.06 5.12
CA PRO A 155 -4.90 20.37 6.10
C PRO A 155 -6.29 20.42 5.48
N GLY A 156 -7.31 19.95 6.21
CA GLY A 156 -8.71 19.95 5.78
C GLY A 156 -9.03 18.90 4.72
N THR A 157 -8.16 17.90 4.50
CA THR A 157 -8.38 16.88 3.47
C THR A 157 -8.34 15.45 4.00
N LEU A 158 -9.14 14.61 3.36
CA LEU A 158 -9.04 13.16 3.42
C LEU A 158 -8.21 12.66 2.24
N ILE A 159 -7.23 11.82 2.50
CA ILE A 159 -6.40 11.18 1.47
C ILE A 159 -6.75 9.69 1.40
N THR A 160 -6.97 9.20 0.19
CA THR A 160 -7.21 7.79 -0.13
C THR A 160 -6.40 7.40 -1.37
N PRO A 161 -6.20 6.11 -1.65
CA PRO A 161 -5.60 5.67 -2.92
C PRO A 161 -6.35 6.14 -4.16
N MET A 162 -7.66 6.45 -4.02
CA MET A 162 -8.52 6.90 -5.13
C MET A 162 -8.56 8.43 -5.29
N GLY A 163 -7.82 9.16 -4.47
CA GLY A 163 -7.71 10.60 -4.53
C GLY A 163 -7.80 11.29 -3.18
N ARG A 164 -7.81 12.60 -3.24
CA ARG A 164 -7.90 13.50 -2.09
C ARG A 164 -9.25 14.20 -2.10
N PHE A 165 -9.89 14.29 -0.92
CA PHE A 165 -11.23 14.84 -0.81
C PHE A 165 -11.26 15.90 0.28
N SER A 166 -11.81 17.08 -0.04
CA SER A 166 -12.06 18.11 0.96
C SER A 166 -13.28 17.75 1.81
N LYS A 167 -13.32 18.26 3.04
CA LYS A 167 -14.50 18.15 3.91
C LYS A 167 -15.77 18.62 3.19
N LYS A 168 -15.67 19.73 2.45
CA LYS A 168 -16.79 20.29 1.67
C LYS A 168 -17.27 19.32 0.59
N TRP A 169 -16.35 18.67 -0.13
CA TRP A 169 -16.71 17.70 -1.17
C TRP A 169 -17.51 16.52 -0.61
N LEU A 170 -17.13 16.03 0.57
CA LEU A 170 -17.85 14.96 1.27
C LEU A 170 -19.24 15.43 1.73
N GLN A 171 -19.33 16.61 2.36
CA GLN A 171 -20.58 17.19 2.85
C GLN A 171 -21.61 17.40 1.73
N GLU A 172 -21.19 17.88 0.58
CA GLU A 172 -22.07 18.14 -0.58
C GLU A 172 -22.62 16.86 -1.23
N ARG A 173 -22.05 15.69 -0.90
CA ARG A 173 -22.38 14.38 -1.51
C ARG A 173 -23.00 13.39 -0.56
N GLN A 174 -23.16 13.75 0.69
CA GLN A 174 -23.94 12.93 1.62
C GLN A 174 -25.42 12.83 1.18
N GLY A 175 -26.09 11.78 1.59
CA GLY A 175 -27.50 11.57 1.27
C GLY A 175 -27.71 11.17 -0.20
N ASP A 176 -28.40 11.98 -0.97
CA ASP A 176 -28.85 11.63 -2.33
C ASP A 176 -27.70 11.42 -3.34
N ARG A 177 -26.49 11.87 -3.01
CA ARG A 177 -25.30 11.73 -3.87
C ARG A 177 -24.24 10.76 -3.32
N LEU A 178 -24.65 9.90 -2.40
CA LEU A 178 -23.74 8.93 -1.76
C LEU A 178 -23.05 8.00 -2.78
N GLU A 179 -23.70 7.70 -3.90
CA GLU A 179 -23.13 6.91 -4.98
C GLU A 179 -21.84 7.53 -5.56
N GLU A 180 -21.76 8.86 -5.64
CA GLU A 180 -20.54 9.54 -6.09
C GLU A 180 -19.36 9.34 -5.11
N ILE A 181 -19.67 9.26 -3.80
CA ILE A 181 -18.70 8.91 -2.78
C ILE A 181 -18.31 7.43 -2.93
N ALA A 182 -19.28 6.55 -3.12
CA ALA A 182 -19.06 5.11 -3.28
C ALA A 182 -18.08 4.80 -4.44
N HIS A 183 -18.24 5.47 -5.57
CA HIS A 183 -17.35 5.36 -6.74
C HIS A 183 -15.88 5.76 -6.48
N ARG A 184 -15.62 6.46 -5.38
CA ARG A 184 -14.29 6.93 -4.97
C ARG A 184 -13.78 6.24 -3.71
N PHE A 185 -14.68 5.62 -2.96
CA PHE A 185 -14.32 4.92 -1.73
C PHE A 185 -14.13 3.42 -1.94
N PHE A 186 -14.96 2.81 -2.78
CA PHE A 186 -14.84 1.40 -3.08
C PHE A 186 -13.98 1.17 -4.33
N LEU A 187 -13.15 0.16 -4.25
CA LEU A 187 -12.34 -0.27 -5.39
C LEU A 187 -13.23 -0.89 -6.48
N TRP A 188 -14.18 -1.71 -6.06
CA TRP A 188 -15.03 -2.51 -6.94
C TRP A 188 -16.47 -2.46 -6.45
N GLU A 189 -17.16 -1.39 -6.77
CA GLU A 189 -18.52 -1.15 -6.29
C GLU A 189 -19.59 -1.84 -7.15
N GLN A 190 -19.45 -1.73 -8.49
CA GLN A 190 -20.42 -2.26 -9.44
C GLN A 190 -20.11 -3.71 -9.83
N PRO A 191 -21.12 -4.52 -10.25
CA PRO A 191 -20.91 -5.92 -10.60
C PRO A 191 -20.16 -6.08 -11.92
N GLY A 192 -19.34 -7.14 -12.00
CA GLY A 192 -18.58 -7.50 -13.20
C GLY A 192 -17.40 -6.58 -13.46
N ASP A 193 -16.70 -6.87 -14.55
CA ASP A 193 -15.62 -6.04 -15.03
C ASP A 193 -16.21 -4.76 -15.64
N ASN A 194 -15.85 -3.63 -15.08
CA ASN A 194 -16.37 -2.33 -15.49
C ASN A 194 -15.27 -1.27 -15.46
N ALA A 195 -15.48 -0.19 -16.23
CA ALA A 195 -14.49 0.87 -16.40
C ALA A 195 -14.03 1.48 -15.09
N LEU A 196 -14.97 1.67 -14.13
CA LEU A 196 -14.67 2.25 -12.84
C LEU A 196 -13.76 1.33 -12.00
N CYS A 197 -14.01 0.02 -12.01
CA CYS A 197 -13.19 -0.97 -11.33
C CYS A 197 -11.76 -0.97 -11.89
N PHE A 198 -11.60 -1.01 -13.22
CA PHE A 198 -10.28 -0.99 -13.84
C PHE A 198 -9.50 0.29 -13.51
N ARG A 199 -10.14 1.46 -13.61
CA ARG A 199 -9.52 2.73 -13.20
C ARG A 199 -9.09 2.69 -11.73
N ASN A 200 -9.96 2.27 -10.82
CA ASN A 200 -9.68 2.24 -9.40
C ASN A 200 -8.56 1.24 -9.06
N CYS A 201 -8.53 0.09 -9.74
CA CYS A 201 -7.43 -0.87 -9.64
C CYS A 201 -6.09 -0.27 -10.08
N ALA A 202 -6.09 0.52 -11.17
CA ALA A 202 -4.90 1.22 -11.63
C ALA A 202 -4.43 2.27 -10.60
N LEU A 203 -5.34 3.10 -10.08
CA LEU A 203 -5.03 4.11 -9.07
C LEU A 203 -4.44 3.47 -7.81
N LYS A 204 -5.03 2.36 -7.35
CA LYS A 204 -4.54 1.62 -6.20
C LYS A 204 -3.13 1.09 -6.44
N ARG A 205 -2.85 0.51 -7.61
CA ARG A 205 -1.50 0.06 -7.96
C ARG A 205 -0.50 1.19 -8.09
N MET A 206 -0.92 2.36 -8.60
CA MET A 206 -0.08 3.55 -8.61
C MET A 206 0.29 3.99 -7.20
N TRP A 207 -0.65 3.87 -6.26
CA TRP A 207 -0.43 4.20 -4.87
C TRP A 207 0.53 3.24 -4.18
N GLU A 208 0.37 1.94 -4.37
CA GLU A 208 1.04 0.93 -3.55
C GLU A 208 2.37 0.45 -4.11
N ASP A 209 2.33 0.04 -5.37
CA ASP A 209 3.39 -0.76 -5.97
C ASP A 209 4.22 0.00 -6.99
N CYS A 210 3.71 1.15 -7.47
CA CYS A 210 4.37 1.89 -8.54
C CYS A 210 5.48 2.79 -8.01
N TYR A 211 6.71 2.49 -8.39
CA TYR A 211 7.87 3.33 -8.07
C TYR A 211 8.20 4.34 -9.17
N TYR A 212 7.37 4.43 -10.24
CA TYR A 212 7.60 5.31 -11.39
C TYR A 212 8.99 5.16 -12.00
N ALA A 213 9.46 3.94 -12.02
CA ALA A 213 10.74 3.55 -12.60
C ALA A 213 10.56 2.93 -13.98
N THR A 214 11.63 2.94 -14.77
CA THR A 214 11.63 2.27 -16.08
C THR A 214 11.39 0.76 -15.92
N SER A 215 10.61 0.17 -16.83
CA SER A 215 10.37 -1.28 -16.88
C SER A 215 11.64 -2.12 -17.10
N ALA A 216 12.73 -1.48 -17.50
CA ALA A 216 14.02 -2.14 -17.62
C ALA A 216 14.71 -2.36 -16.27
N ARG A 217 14.31 -1.63 -15.21
CA ARG A 217 14.95 -1.68 -13.90
C ARG A 217 14.77 -3.04 -13.21
N SER A 218 13.51 -3.51 -13.16
CA SER A 218 13.19 -4.80 -12.56
C SER A 218 12.00 -5.46 -13.25
N LYS A 219 11.84 -6.77 -12.99
CA LYS A 219 10.66 -7.51 -13.47
C LYS A 219 9.39 -7.03 -12.79
N GLU A 220 9.48 -6.65 -11.54
CA GLU A 220 8.41 -6.15 -10.69
C GLU A 220 7.90 -4.81 -11.22
N ASP A 221 8.80 -3.87 -11.54
CA ASP A 221 8.45 -2.59 -12.14
C ASP A 221 7.77 -2.77 -13.51
N ALA A 222 8.31 -3.67 -14.35
CA ALA A 222 7.69 -3.98 -15.63
C ALA A 222 6.28 -4.55 -15.49
N GLN A 223 6.06 -5.43 -14.53
CA GLN A 223 4.73 -6.00 -14.28
C GLN A 223 3.75 -4.96 -13.74
N THR A 224 4.19 -4.12 -12.82
CA THR A 224 3.37 -3.04 -12.24
C THR A 224 2.99 -2.01 -13.30
N ASN A 225 3.97 -1.49 -14.06
CA ASN A 225 3.71 -0.52 -15.12
C ASN A 225 2.70 -1.06 -16.14
N ARG A 226 2.91 -2.28 -16.64
CA ARG A 226 2.01 -2.92 -17.61
C ARG A 226 0.62 -3.18 -17.07
N TYR A 227 0.51 -3.61 -15.81
CA TYR A 227 -0.79 -3.79 -15.19
C TYR A 227 -1.58 -2.47 -15.16
N ILE A 228 -0.95 -1.37 -14.72
CA ILE A 228 -1.58 -0.05 -14.64
C ILE A 228 -2.00 0.43 -16.03
N ILE A 229 -1.08 0.35 -17.00
CA ILE A 229 -1.36 0.77 -18.39
C ILE A 229 -2.54 -0.01 -18.96
N ASN A 230 -2.52 -1.35 -18.88
CA ASN A 230 -3.58 -2.18 -19.42
C ASN A 230 -4.93 -1.92 -18.73
N ALA A 231 -4.94 -1.75 -17.40
CA ALA A 231 -6.17 -1.44 -16.67
C ALA A 231 -6.79 -0.09 -17.09
N LEU A 232 -5.96 0.92 -17.36
CA LEU A 232 -6.46 2.21 -17.86
C LEU A 232 -6.95 2.13 -19.31
N GLU A 233 -6.31 1.34 -20.15
CA GLU A 233 -6.76 1.09 -21.52
C GLU A 233 -8.11 0.36 -21.54
N GLU A 234 -8.28 -0.70 -20.76
CA GLU A 234 -9.56 -1.41 -20.57
C GLU A 234 -10.65 -0.46 -20.04
N ALA A 235 -10.32 0.39 -19.07
CA ALA A 235 -11.25 1.39 -18.56
C ALA A 235 -11.72 2.36 -19.65
N SER A 236 -10.80 2.82 -20.50
CA SER A 236 -11.09 3.72 -21.63
C SER A 236 -11.92 3.06 -22.73
N GLU A 237 -11.69 1.78 -22.99
CA GLU A 237 -12.48 1.02 -23.99
C GLU A 237 -13.90 0.77 -23.51
N LEU A 238 -14.08 0.44 -22.21
CA LEU A 238 -15.40 0.19 -21.63
C LEU A 238 -16.23 1.46 -21.43
N ASP A 239 -15.60 2.57 -21.07
CA ASP A 239 -16.24 3.87 -20.95
C ASP A 239 -15.30 5.01 -21.38
N PRO A 240 -15.36 5.41 -22.68
CA PRO A 240 -14.54 6.52 -23.16
C PRO A 240 -14.85 7.89 -22.53
N SER A 241 -15.94 8.00 -21.76
CA SER A 241 -16.31 9.23 -21.05
C SER A 241 -15.76 9.29 -19.62
N LEU A 242 -15.21 8.18 -19.10
CA LEU A 242 -14.67 8.11 -17.75
C LEU A 242 -13.37 8.93 -17.64
N PRO A 243 -13.28 9.90 -16.72
CA PRO A 243 -12.03 10.62 -16.48
C PRO A 243 -10.92 9.69 -15.97
N LEU A 244 -9.76 9.76 -16.62
CA LEU A 244 -8.58 8.92 -16.33
C LEU A 244 -7.36 9.77 -15.96
N PRO A 245 -6.37 9.25 -15.23
CA PRO A 245 -5.12 9.94 -14.89
C PRO A 245 -4.16 9.92 -16.10
N LEU A 246 -4.47 10.70 -17.14
CA LEU A 246 -3.79 10.62 -18.42
C LEU A 246 -2.32 11.02 -18.38
N GLU A 247 -1.93 11.95 -17.51
CA GLU A 247 -0.52 12.34 -17.34
C GLU A 247 0.31 11.18 -16.81
N ASP A 248 -0.21 10.49 -15.79
CA ASP A 248 0.44 9.30 -15.21
C ASP A 248 0.46 8.15 -16.21
N TYR A 249 -0.63 7.93 -16.92
CA TYR A 249 -0.71 6.94 -17.99
C TYR A 249 0.40 7.15 -19.04
N ARG A 250 0.56 8.38 -19.55
CA ARG A 250 1.59 8.70 -20.54
C ARG A 250 3.00 8.57 -19.96
N LEU A 251 3.20 8.94 -18.69
CA LEU A 251 4.47 8.73 -18.02
C LEU A 251 4.81 7.24 -17.97
N LEU A 252 3.87 6.40 -17.54
CA LEU A 252 4.09 4.95 -17.47
C LEU A 252 4.30 4.31 -18.85
N CYS A 253 3.60 4.76 -19.89
CA CYS A 253 3.88 4.33 -21.26
C CYS A 253 5.32 4.63 -21.68
N ARG A 254 5.82 5.83 -21.40
CA ARG A 254 7.24 6.18 -21.66
C ARG A 254 8.21 5.29 -20.88
N LEU A 255 7.91 5.02 -19.60
CA LEU A 255 8.75 4.17 -18.74
C LEU A 255 8.73 2.69 -19.17
N ASP A 256 7.65 2.23 -19.79
CA ASP A 256 7.55 0.86 -20.37
C ASP A 256 8.02 0.80 -21.84
N GLY A 257 8.32 1.95 -22.47
CA GLY A 257 8.79 2.01 -23.86
C GLY A 257 7.69 1.69 -24.88
N ARG A 258 6.41 1.97 -24.57
CA ARG A 258 5.27 1.76 -25.48
C ARG A 258 4.56 3.05 -25.82
N GLU A 259 3.97 3.10 -27.03
CA GLU A 259 3.15 4.21 -27.45
C GLU A 259 1.80 4.22 -26.71
N PRO A 260 1.30 5.38 -26.29
CA PRO A 260 -0.02 5.49 -25.65
C PRO A 260 -1.14 5.11 -26.62
N PHE A 261 -2.07 4.27 -26.16
CA PHE A 261 -3.28 3.90 -26.88
C PHE A 261 -4.44 4.89 -26.64
N ILE A 262 -4.58 5.38 -25.39
CA ILE A 262 -5.64 6.32 -25.01
C ILE A 262 -5.37 7.68 -25.66
N PRO A 263 -6.31 8.26 -26.44
CA PRO A 263 -6.10 9.51 -27.14
C PRO A 263 -5.99 10.71 -26.19
N ASP A 264 -5.32 11.76 -26.63
CA ASP A 264 -5.14 13.01 -25.87
C ASP A 264 -6.45 13.76 -25.59
N THR A 265 -7.50 13.44 -26.34
CA THR A 265 -8.83 14.02 -26.19
C THR A 265 -9.69 13.32 -25.15
N ALA A 266 -9.21 12.21 -24.57
CA ALA A 266 -9.93 11.51 -23.50
C ALA A 266 -10.09 12.41 -22.26
N PRO A 267 -11.14 12.22 -21.46
CA PRO A 267 -11.35 13.01 -20.26
C PRO A 267 -10.21 12.81 -19.24
N GLN A 268 -9.62 13.92 -18.79
CA GLN A 268 -8.60 13.95 -17.75
C GLN A 268 -9.26 13.98 -16.38
N MET A 269 -8.78 13.20 -15.44
CA MET A 269 -9.11 13.40 -14.02
C MET A 269 -8.64 14.77 -13.58
N VAL A 270 -9.59 15.61 -13.17
CA VAL A 270 -9.34 16.99 -12.67
C VAL A 270 -9.22 16.92 -11.15
N GLU A 271 -8.29 16.16 -10.65
CA GLU A 271 -8.05 16.08 -9.21
C GLU A 271 -6.59 16.42 -8.96
N GLU A 272 -6.36 17.46 -8.20
CA GLU A 272 -5.05 17.95 -7.78
C GLU A 272 -4.36 16.95 -6.83
N PHE A 273 -4.19 15.67 -7.20
CA PHE A 273 -3.94 14.77 -6.14
C PHE A 273 -3.00 13.64 -6.41
N ALA A 274 -2.29 13.41 -5.48
CA ALA A 274 -1.43 12.34 -5.00
C ALA A 274 -1.68 10.95 -5.63
N ILE A 275 -2.01 10.92 -6.91
CA ILE A 275 -1.94 9.72 -7.73
C ILE A 275 -0.49 9.33 -7.76
N GLY A 276 -0.18 8.17 -7.14
CA GLY A 276 1.18 7.72 -7.09
C GLY A 276 2.09 8.69 -6.33
N TYR A 277 1.89 8.83 -5.02
CA TYR A 277 2.67 9.70 -4.14
C TYR A 277 4.19 9.49 -4.25
N ARG A 278 4.66 8.35 -4.77
CA ARG A 278 6.10 8.04 -4.97
C ARG A 278 6.76 8.79 -6.12
N LYS A 279 6.03 9.57 -6.91
CA LYS A 279 6.64 10.41 -7.98
C LYS A 279 7.58 11.47 -7.44
N GLU A 280 7.32 11.90 -6.22
CA GLU A 280 8.03 12.99 -5.57
C GLU A 280 8.67 12.54 -4.26
N GLU A 281 8.99 13.50 -3.42
CA GLU A 281 9.46 13.24 -2.07
C GLU A 281 8.28 12.83 -1.17
N VAL A 282 8.54 11.84 -0.30
CA VAL A 282 7.56 11.36 0.68
C VAL A 282 8.17 11.33 2.07
N MET A 283 7.34 11.50 3.10
CA MET A 283 7.76 11.31 4.49
C MET A 283 7.84 9.82 4.80
N GLN A 284 9.05 9.25 4.73
CA GLN A 284 9.28 7.84 5.02
C GLN A 284 9.21 7.59 6.52
N PRO A 285 8.32 6.70 6.99
CA PRO A 285 8.17 6.40 8.39
C PRO A 285 9.17 5.34 8.84
N PHE A 286 9.80 5.57 9.99
CA PHE A 286 10.52 4.58 10.75
C PHE A 286 10.12 4.68 12.22
N ASP A 287 9.19 3.86 12.68
CA ASP A 287 8.47 3.98 13.95
C ASP A 287 7.79 5.36 14.08
N ALA A 288 8.17 6.20 15.05
CA ALA A 288 7.67 7.58 15.15
C ALA A 288 8.44 8.57 14.28
N LEU A 289 9.67 8.27 13.87
CA LEU A 289 10.49 9.17 13.07
C LEU A 289 9.97 9.22 11.63
N ARG A 290 9.90 10.42 11.06
CA ARG A 290 9.55 10.71 9.66
C ARG A 290 10.70 11.45 9.02
N VAL A 291 11.18 10.96 7.88
CA VAL A 291 12.28 11.58 7.12
C VAL A 291 11.84 11.75 5.68
N PRO A 292 11.98 12.97 5.10
CA PRO A 292 11.63 13.21 3.71
C PRO A 292 12.68 12.56 2.78
N LEU A 293 12.27 11.50 2.07
CA LEU A 293 13.09 10.79 1.11
C LEU A 293 12.40 10.71 -0.26
N PRO A 294 13.16 10.53 -1.36
CA PRO A 294 12.56 10.26 -2.66
C PRO A 294 11.60 9.07 -2.60
N GLY A 295 10.39 9.22 -3.12
CA GLY A 295 9.38 8.17 -3.12
C GLY A 295 9.75 6.94 -3.94
N ILE A 296 10.70 7.10 -4.89
CA ILE A 296 11.24 6.01 -5.71
C ILE A 296 12.19 5.07 -4.95
N TYR A 297 12.63 5.45 -3.74
CA TYR A 297 13.51 4.59 -2.96
C TYR A 297 12.84 3.28 -2.59
N ARG A 298 13.57 2.18 -2.75
CA ARG A 298 13.24 0.88 -2.16
C ARG A 298 13.55 0.90 -0.68
N TYR A 299 12.92 -0.01 0.05
CA TYR A 299 13.17 -0.13 1.47
C TYR A 299 12.96 -1.56 1.96
N GLU A 300 13.69 -1.87 3.02
CA GLU A 300 13.49 -3.04 3.87
C GLU A 300 13.54 -2.57 5.32
N TRP A 301 12.60 -3.00 6.14
CA TRP A 301 12.60 -2.62 7.55
C TRP A 301 11.93 -3.65 8.45
N SER A 302 12.31 -3.63 9.73
CA SER A 302 11.67 -4.35 10.81
C SER A 302 11.21 -3.36 11.89
N PRO A 303 10.03 -3.58 12.51
CA PRO A 303 9.49 -2.67 13.50
C PRO A 303 10.40 -2.51 14.73
N VAL A 304 10.36 -1.32 15.35
CA VAL A 304 11.08 -1.04 16.59
C VAL A 304 10.32 -1.65 17.77
N GLY A 305 10.72 -2.87 18.16
CA GLY A 305 10.22 -3.56 19.35
C GLY A 305 11.13 -3.38 20.57
N GLN A 306 10.95 -4.23 21.61
CA GLN A 306 11.81 -4.23 22.81
C GLN A 306 13.28 -4.54 22.51
N GLY A 307 13.56 -5.28 21.45
CA GLY A 307 14.92 -5.64 21.00
C GLY A 307 15.52 -4.67 19.98
N GLY A 308 14.86 -3.54 19.68
CA GLY A 308 15.24 -2.62 18.62
C GLY A 308 14.61 -2.98 17.27
N GLY A 309 14.79 -2.11 16.29
CA GLY A 309 14.38 -2.28 14.91
C GLY A 309 15.38 -1.65 13.96
N SER A 310 15.28 -1.98 12.69
CA SER A 310 16.17 -1.41 11.66
C SER A 310 15.46 -1.29 10.32
N GLY A 311 15.93 -0.37 9.48
CA GLY A 311 15.46 -0.22 8.12
C GLY A 311 16.55 0.33 7.21
N THR A 312 16.43 0.05 5.93
CA THR A 312 17.32 0.57 4.90
C THR A 312 16.49 1.07 3.75
N TRP A 313 16.82 2.26 3.25
CA TRP A 313 16.23 2.89 2.06
C TRP A 313 17.32 3.18 1.06
N TRP A 314 17.09 2.87 -0.20
CA TRP A 314 18.08 3.05 -1.27
C TRP A 314 17.42 3.27 -2.63
N ASP A 315 18.17 3.84 -3.55
CA ASP A 315 17.82 3.87 -4.96
C ASP A 315 18.42 2.64 -5.67
N GLU A 316 17.62 1.87 -6.39
CA GLU A 316 18.11 0.70 -7.15
C GLU A 316 18.95 1.11 -8.38
N ASP A 317 18.75 2.31 -8.89
CA ASP A 317 19.50 2.83 -10.05
C ASP A 317 20.79 3.55 -9.65
N SER A 318 21.03 3.72 -8.34
CA SER A 318 22.18 4.42 -7.81
C SER A 318 22.72 3.75 -6.54
N ASP A 319 24.04 3.59 -6.47
CA ASP A 319 24.69 3.08 -5.26
C ASP A 319 24.74 4.11 -4.11
N SER A 320 24.20 5.33 -4.31
CA SER A 320 24.30 6.44 -3.37
C SER A 320 23.13 7.42 -3.52
N PRO A 321 22.61 7.99 -2.42
CA PRO A 321 22.90 7.63 -1.03
C PRO A 321 22.13 6.41 -0.53
N VAL A 322 22.65 5.71 0.47
CA VAL A 322 21.99 4.63 1.19
C VAL A 322 21.68 5.09 2.62
N TRP A 323 20.40 5.12 2.97
CA TRP A 323 19.89 5.50 4.27
C TRP A 323 19.63 4.27 5.14
N ARG A 324 20.21 4.24 6.34
CA ARG A 324 20.01 3.17 7.32
C ARG A 324 19.49 3.76 8.61
N PHE A 325 18.44 3.14 9.13
CA PHE A 325 17.79 3.52 10.37
C PHE A 325 17.93 2.39 11.36
N SER A 326 18.15 2.74 12.62
CA SER A 326 18.06 1.82 13.74
C SER A 326 17.33 2.53 14.87
N GLY A 327 16.54 1.79 15.64
CA GLY A 327 15.81 2.33 16.78
C GLY A 327 15.95 1.40 17.98
N CYS A 328 16.10 1.96 19.16
CA CYS A 328 16.17 1.22 20.41
C CYS A 328 15.33 1.94 21.47
N ARG A 329 14.43 1.20 22.12
CA ARG A 329 13.63 1.74 23.24
C ARG A 329 14.36 1.59 24.54
N ASN A 330 14.37 2.65 25.34
CA ASN A 330 14.84 2.63 26.71
C ASN A 330 13.66 2.31 27.66
N PRO A 331 13.58 1.10 28.23
CA PRO A 331 12.45 0.72 29.08
C PRO A 331 12.45 1.43 30.44
N HIS A 332 13.51 2.18 30.77
CA HIS A 332 13.74 2.75 32.10
C HIS A 332 13.71 4.27 32.14
N GLY A 333 13.40 4.95 31.05
CA GLY A 333 13.34 6.42 31.04
C GLY A 333 13.48 7.03 29.68
N ALA A 334 13.74 8.33 29.63
CA ALA A 334 13.95 9.07 28.41
C ALA A 334 15.17 8.57 27.64
N ALA A 335 15.11 8.68 26.32
CA ALA A 335 16.24 8.41 25.46
C ALA A 335 17.26 9.54 25.57
N GLU A 336 18.54 9.16 25.60
CA GLU A 336 19.67 10.08 25.59
C GLU A 336 20.61 9.73 24.43
N TRP A 337 21.36 10.70 23.94
CA TRP A 337 22.38 10.45 22.92
C TRP A 337 23.49 9.55 23.47
N ASN A 338 23.92 8.62 22.64
CA ASN A 338 25.01 7.70 23.00
C ASN A 338 26.38 8.18 22.50
N ASN A 339 26.40 9.15 21.57
CA ASN A 339 27.58 9.55 20.85
C ASN A 339 27.72 11.07 20.85
N ASP A 340 28.90 11.58 21.15
CA ASP A 340 29.18 13.02 21.12
C ASP A 340 29.53 13.52 19.70
N LEU A 341 29.43 12.66 18.68
CA LEU A 341 29.87 12.91 17.30
C LEU A 341 31.33 13.38 17.20
N ASP A 342 32.19 12.95 18.17
CA ASP A 342 33.58 13.32 18.21
C ASP A 342 34.32 12.94 16.90
N GLY A 343 35.02 13.91 16.33
CA GLY A 343 35.73 13.75 15.07
C GLY A 343 34.88 13.84 13.81
N MET A 344 33.59 14.13 13.94
CA MET A 344 32.73 14.50 12.81
C MET A 344 32.86 15.98 12.47
N GLN A 345 32.60 16.32 11.21
CA GLN A 345 32.65 17.67 10.68
C GLN A 345 31.23 18.22 10.49
N ASP A 346 31.11 19.56 10.47
CA ASP A 346 29.87 20.30 10.24
C ASP A 346 28.72 19.79 11.11
N VAL A 347 28.95 19.66 12.42
CA VAL A 347 27.94 19.16 13.38
C VAL A 347 26.84 20.19 13.53
N GLU A 348 25.61 19.76 13.37
CA GLU A 348 24.38 20.54 13.61
C GLU A 348 23.50 19.86 14.65
N GLU A 349 22.68 20.69 15.33
CA GLU A 349 21.70 20.25 16.31
C GLU A 349 20.34 20.89 16.03
N ARG A 350 19.26 20.15 16.35
CA ARG A 350 17.89 20.65 16.20
C ARG A 350 16.98 20.07 17.28
N GLU A 351 16.07 20.89 17.76
CA GLU A 351 14.92 20.46 18.58
C GLU A 351 13.63 20.56 17.74
N PHE A 352 12.78 19.53 17.80
CA PHE A 352 11.50 19.47 17.08
C PHE A 352 10.52 18.50 17.75
N SER A 353 9.27 18.93 17.90
CA SER A 353 8.14 18.06 18.33
C SER A 353 8.44 17.18 19.57
N GLY A 354 9.25 17.66 20.52
CA GLY A 354 9.62 16.90 21.71
C GLY A 354 10.82 15.96 21.52
N ALA A 355 11.48 16.00 20.37
CA ALA A 355 12.74 15.31 20.11
C ALA A 355 13.91 16.27 20.03
N ARG A 356 15.12 15.73 20.28
CA ARG A 356 16.39 16.41 20.00
C ARG A 356 17.19 15.57 19.04
N ALA A 357 17.74 16.18 18.03
CA ALA A 357 18.60 15.53 17.05
C ALA A 357 19.94 16.26 16.93
N HIS A 358 21.00 15.51 16.67
CA HIS A 358 22.26 16.04 16.23
C HIS A 358 22.84 15.17 15.12
N TRP A 359 23.58 15.76 14.18
CA TRP A 359 24.23 15.03 13.09
C TRP A 359 25.52 15.69 12.65
N GLY A 360 26.38 14.90 12.07
CA GLY A 360 27.66 15.34 11.47
C GLY A 360 28.10 14.33 10.41
N TRP A 361 29.15 14.70 9.64
CA TRP A 361 29.70 13.82 8.63
C TRP A 361 31.17 13.47 8.87
N SER A 362 31.59 12.36 8.30
CA SER A 362 33.01 11.93 8.30
C SER A 362 33.32 11.13 7.04
N GLU A 363 34.61 11.05 6.70
CA GLU A 363 35.08 10.13 5.69
C GLU A 363 35.17 8.71 6.25
N VAL A 364 34.65 7.73 5.51
CA VAL A 364 34.69 6.32 5.92
C VAL A 364 36.06 5.71 5.57
N LYS A 365 36.83 5.38 6.59
CA LYS A 365 38.10 4.66 6.41
C LYS A 365 37.87 3.21 6.03
N ARG A 366 37.90 2.88 4.75
CA ARG A 366 37.83 1.50 4.27
C ARG A 366 39.11 0.73 4.61
N ARG A 367 38.97 -0.49 5.17
CA ARG A 367 40.11 -1.45 5.14
C ARG A 367 40.27 -1.90 3.69
N ARG A 368 41.35 -1.47 3.05
CA ARG A 368 41.64 -1.64 1.62
C ARG A 368 41.43 -3.09 1.17
N LYS A 369 40.44 -3.32 0.30
CA LYS A 369 40.47 -4.34 -0.75
C LYS A 369 40.91 -3.64 -2.02
N LYS A 370 41.84 -4.25 -2.76
CA LYS A 370 42.69 -3.67 -3.83
C LYS A 370 41.98 -3.02 -5.05
N ASP A 371 40.61 -3.04 -5.14
CA ASP A 371 39.91 -2.70 -6.38
C ASP A 371 38.74 -1.68 -6.21
N GLN A 372 38.69 -0.91 -5.13
CA GLN A 372 37.70 0.17 -4.99
C GLN A 372 38.33 1.42 -4.39
N ASP A 373 38.73 2.33 -5.26
CA ASP A 373 39.43 3.58 -4.91
C ASP A 373 38.51 4.79 -4.68
N ASP A 374 37.18 4.66 -4.84
CA ASP A 374 36.28 5.79 -4.69
C ASP A 374 36.07 6.14 -3.20
N PRO A 375 36.19 7.43 -2.83
CA PRO A 375 35.96 7.89 -1.49
C PRO A 375 34.47 7.62 -1.08
N LEU A 376 34.27 7.29 0.18
CA LEU A 376 32.95 7.09 0.75
C LEU A 376 32.84 7.96 2.00
N TRP A 377 31.71 8.66 2.12
CA TRP A 377 31.39 9.49 3.26
C TRP A 377 30.18 8.96 4.00
N GLN A 378 30.06 9.34 5.25
CA GLN A 378 28.96 8.99 6.10
C GLN A 378 28.46 10.23 6.82
N VAL A 379 27.12 10.40 6.87
CA VAL A 379 26.45 11.24 7.84
C VAL A 379 25.89 10.33 8.93
N VAL A 380 26.09 10.69 10.18
CA VAL A 380 25.46 10.04 11.33
C VAL A 380 24.58 11.05 12.02
N CYS A 381 23.35 10.67 12.30
CA CYS A 381 22.38 11.47 13.06
C CYS A 381 21.80 10.62 14.18
N GLU A 382 21.81 11.13 15.41
CA GLU A 382 21.10 10.58 16.54
C GLU A 382 19.87 11.45 16.85
N VAL A 383 18.73 10.80 17.07
CA VAL A 383 17.48 11.46 17.45
C VAL A 383 16.98 10.83 18.73
N ALA A 384 16.96 11.61 19.81
CA ALA A 384 16.38 11.21 21.08
C ALA A 384 14.94 11.73 21.17
N ALA A 385 13.98 10.83 21.20
CA ALA A 385 12.55 11.14 21.24
C ALA A 385 11.85 10.26 22.29
N GLU A 386 11.26 10.87 23.30
CA GLU A 386 10.61 10.18 24.41
C GLU A 386 11.51 9.08 25.02
N ASP A 387 11.11 7.81 24.84
CA ASP A 387 11.83 6.61 25.31
C ASP A 387 12.69 5.95 24.21
N THR A 388 12.75 6.51 23.01
CA THR A 388 13.40 5.87 21.85
C THR A 388 14.56 6.70 21.33
N LEU A 389 15.71 6.05 21.18
CA LEU A 389 16.85 6.58 20.46
C LEU A 389 16.83 6.02 19.04
N TYR A 390 16.80 6.90 18.06
CA TYR A 390 16.97 6.57 16.64
C TYR A 390 18.38 6.94 16.20
N LEU A 391 19.00 6.05 15.45
CA LEU A 391 20.27 6.27 14.75
C LEU A 391 19.99 6.24 13.25
N VAL A 392 20.26 7.34 12.58
CA VAL A 392 20.20 7.45 11.12
C VAL A 392 21.64 7.53 10.59
N SER A 393 22.00 6.60 9.72
CA SER A 393 23.32 6.57 9.08
C SER A 393 23.13 6.63 7.57
N VAL A 394 23.74 7.63 6.92
CA VAL A 394 23.63 7.81 5.48
C VAL A 394 25.02 7.64 4.87
N LEU A 395 25.16 6.62 4.03
CA LEU A 395 26.39 6.40 3.24
C LEU A 395 26.22 7.03 1.87
N TYR A 396 27.21 7.80 1.41
CA TYR A 396 27.17 8.47 0.11
C TYR A 396 28.56 8.52 -0.54
N SER A 397 28.57 8.56 -1.87
CA SER A 397 29.80 8.49 -2.68
C SER A 397 30.14 9.80 -3.42
N ARG A 398 29.22 10.78 -3.40
CA ARG A 398 29.39 12.08 -4.07
C ARG A 398 29.28 13.22 -3.04
N PRO A 399 30.33 14.06 -2.88
CA PRO A 399 30.34 15.12 -1.87
C PRO A 399 29.16 16.10 -1.96
N GLU A 400 28.63 16.34 -3.16
CA GLU A 400 27.49 17.20 -3.43
C GLU A 400 26.18 16.68 -2.82
N GLU A 401 26.05 15.40 -2.55
CA GLU A 401 24.87 14.81 -1.90
C GLU A 401 24.71 15.21 -0.44
N ARG A 402 25.81 15.63 0.20
CA ARG A 402 25.81 16.00 1.61
C ARG A 402 24.79 17.09 1.94
N GLN A 403 24.72 18.14 1.12
CA GLN A 403 23.79 19.24 1.38
C GLN A 403 22.34 18.78 1.33
N ASP A 404 21.97 17.96 0.37
CA ASP A 404 20.63 17.37 0.28
C ASP A 404 20.32 16.48 1.49
N ILE A 405 21.29 15.66 1.93
CA ILE A 405 21.14 14.84 3.15
C ILE A 405 20.87 15.73 4.37
N TYR A 406 21.64 16.81 4.56
CA TYR A 406 21.44 17.75 5.66
C TYR A 406 20.07 18.45 5.58
N ASP A 407 19.66 18.87 4.39
CA ASP A 407 18.35 19.51 4.19
C ASP A 407 17.18 18.57 4.51
N ARG A 408 17.33 17.27 4.26
CA ARG A 408 16.36 16.23 4.66
C ARG A 408 16.35 16.04 6.17
N LEU A 409 17.51 15.94 6.81
CA LEU A 409 17.61 15.82 8.27
C LEU A 409 17.01 17.04 8.99
N ARG A 410 17.17 18.26 8.45
CA ARG A 410 16.53 19.46 8.98
C ARG A 410 15.01 19.45 8.88
N ARG A 411 14.43 18.64 7.99
CA ARG A 411 12.97 18.50 7.78
C ARG A 411 12.37 17.25 8.42
N MET A 412 13.15 16.51 9.22
CA MET A 412 12.62 15.38 10.00
C MET A 412 11.50 15.82 10.93
N GLU A 413 10.55 14.93 11.17
CA GLU A 413 9.40 15.15 12.06
C GLU A 413 9.14 13.92 12.92
N LEU A 414 8.42 14.09 14.03
CA LEU A 414 7.82 13.00 14.77
C LEU A 414 6.34 12.87 14.40
N GLY A 415 5.95 11.70 13.94
CA GLY A 415 4.58 11.31 13.71
C GLY A 415 4.08 10.34 14.78
N LYS A 416 2.87 9.82 14.58
CA LYS A 416 2.38 8.71 15.41
C LYS A 416 3.29 7.48 15.22
N ARG A 417 3.52 6.74 16.30
CA ARG A 417 4.23 5.45 16.22
C ARG A 417 3.44 4.48 15.34
N LEU A 418 4.16 3.74 14.53
CA LEU A 418 3.58 2.61 13.81
C LEU A 418 3.29 1.52 14.84
N VAL A 419 2.03 1.22 15.04
CA VAL A 419 1.60 0.12 15.92
C VAL A 419 1.77 -1.18 15.13
N GLU A 420 2.43 -2.17 15.75
CA GLU A 420 2.42 -3.54 15.22
C GLU A 420 0.96 -4.01 15.08
N GLY A 421 0.53 -4.27 13.82
CA GLY A 421 -0.76 -4.82 13.49
C GLY A 421 -0.84 -6.33 13.78
#